data_f387ba4bb607981a9fac63aae53962f6
#
_entry.id   f387ba4bb607981a9fac63aae53962f6
#
_cell.length_a   1.000
_cell.length_b   1.000
_cell.length_c   1.000
_cell.angle_alpha   90.00
_cell.angle_beta   90.00
_cell.angle_gamma   90.00
#
_symmetry.space_group_name_H-M   'P 1'
#
loop_
_entity.id
_entity.type
_entity.pdbx_description
1 polymer ?
#
loop_
_entity_poly.entity_id
_entity_poly.type
_entity_poly.pdbx_seq_one_letter_code
_entity_poly.pdbx_strand_id
1 'polypeptide(L)'
;MKLPENMSKIVGKNYKGQKDDEGRHHGHGTMEYLTSGDKKYKYEGHFEHGVRSGYGVWHESIRFIREYEPWEWAQMGDYDSAGRLIRPNTKPGPYREVIDSWDEKFRGWWKNDDAVHSLKHKKYANWQSDQFEDEKVLSDLLDFKAVRMLPQPMVMNSDNLYARYAYGVWLWTCYKDSESLKTAFKIFEEVAGKGIADALQMMSRMYFIGEAYDEKTGKFVMDRKLSQELTAQAMEKGSILARLRYNKDLFFGTTELVADTETAVAEAQRESSAIFSESILWTEQLGLFYEIEGEREKAIKAYEKCIINGYYAPIYDLALMYLEDGDEGYYQTLMKVGMDLGVPDCRILGIENEYRWESLSGDERLDIYRQMKRNLTEGIALGSGVCAYTLADALLNGKFGYDMDLRMGREYADIALTYGYTAAANLVIEAAEALDDPEFISDDELLKLRYDALRYGIEEQLDYVIRNKDTYIEMGYGDEIEKVWMPLWKKNHPEAKTQISPSVIIIQPSGVASVVEADVFCMSYREMSQLIDAEGLDAVHFSGPLNRITEACRFRGYQIAMYADRNGYAKDLADNAIGTMLYGAGAEIRGAVIIALEDNKYDTHSFHFQEDIESVLLEISTITGNLLRMD
;
A
#
# COMPACT_ATOMS: atom_id res chain seq x y z
N MET A 1 36.88 4.38 1.04
CA MET A 1 37.55 5.46 0.28
C MET A 1 37.61 6.67 1.21
N LYS A 2 38.79 7.21 1.54
CA LYS A 2 38.84 8.45 2.33
C LYS A 2 38.45 9.61 1.42
N LEU A 3 37.34 10.26 1.69
CA LEU A 3 37.04 11.57 1.14
C LEU A 3 38.14 12.55 1.59
N PRO A 4 38.40 13.64 0.86
CA PRO A 4 39.45 14.59 1.23
C PRO A 4 39.35 15.01 2.69
N GLU A 5 40.44 14.90 3.45
CA GLU A 5 40.50 15.11 4.91
C GLU A 5 40.04 16.50 5.41
N ASN A 6 39.61 17.38 4.52
CA ASN A 6 39.22 18.76 4.83
C ASN A 6 37.81 19.14 4.33
N MET A 7 36.91 18.17 4.12
CA MET A 7 35.55 18.49 3.59
C MET A 7 34.71 19.38 4.51
N SER A 8 34.89 19.28 5.81
CA SER A 8 34.21 20.15 6.79
C SER A 8 34.64 21.64 6.75
N LYS A 9 35.71 21.96 6.01
CA LYS A 9 36.24 23.34 5.89
C LYS A 9 35.93 23.97 4.53
N ILE A 10 35.27 23.27 3.61
CA ILE A 10 34.94 23.80 2.28
C ILE A 10 33.62 24.54 2.37
N VAL A 11 33.66 25.85 2.23
CA VAL A 11 32.45 26.68 2.22
C VAL A 11 31.69 26.47 0.90
N GLY A 12 30.46 25.99 0.99
CA GLY A 12 29.56 25.86 -0.16
C GLY A 12 29.21 27.21 -0.76
N LYS A 13 29.17 27.28 -2.08
CA LYS A 13 28.66 28.40 -2.87
C LYS A 13 27.62 27.86 -3.81
N ASN A 14 26.61 28.66 -4.16
CA ASN A 14 25.60 28.32 -5.14
C ASN A 14 24.73 27.10 -4.75
N TYR A 15 24.06 27.19 -3.63
CA TYR A 15 23.01 26.21 -3.30
C TYR A 15 21.78 26.40 -4.20
N LYS A 16 21.27 25.29 -4.71
CA LYS A 16 19.99 25.20 -5.42
C LYS A 16 19.18 24.07 -4.78
N GLY A 17 18.08 24.40 -4.15
CA GLY A 17 17.22 23.44 -3.46
C GLY A 17 16.29 24.12 -2.46
N GLN A 18 15.61 23.32 -1.68
CA GLN A 18 14.67 23.73 -0.65
C GLN A 18 15.40 24.31 0.57
N LYS A 19 14.69 25.11 1.35
CA LYS A 19 15.19 25.68 2.61
C LYS A 19 14.11 25.56 3.67
N ASP A 20 14.55 25.35 4.92
CA ASP A 20 13.65 25.40 6.07
C ASP A 20 13.23 26.83 6.44
N ASP A 21 12.36 26.97 7.43
CA ASP A 21 11.84 28.25 7.92
C ASP A 21 12.92 29.20 8.46
N GLU A 22 14.08 28.66 8.85
CA GLU A 22 15.25 29.42 9.28
C GLU A 22 16.19 29.78 8.12
N GLY A 23 15.83 29.39 6.89
CA GLY A 23 16.58 29.65 5.65
C GLY A 23 17.80 28.75 5.47
N ARG A 24 17.94 27.68 6.27
CA ARG A 24 18.99 26.66 6.12
C ARG A 24 18.65 25.71 4.96
N HIS A 25 19.66 25.11 4.34
CA HIS A 25 19.46 24.11 3.30
C HIS A 25 18.69 22.91 3.88
N HIS A 26 17.62 22.51 3.23
CA HIS A 26 16.76 21.43 3.67
C HIS A 26 16.16 20.71 2.45
N GLY A 27 15.76 19.42 2.61
CA GLY A 27 15.25 18.63 1.50
C GLY A 27 16.29 18.36 0.41
N HIS A 28 15.84 17.98 -0.78
CA HIS A 28 16.74 17.68 -1.90
C HIS A 28 17.35 18.97 -2.51
N GLY A 29 18.66 18.92 -2.77
CA GLY A 29 19.35 20.07 -3.34
C GLY A 29 20.73 19.77 -3.89
N THR A 30 21.28 20.76 -4.57
CA THR A 30 22.65 20.73 -5.12
C THR A 30 23.48 21.84 -4.52
N MET A 31 24.69 21.53 -4.08
CA MET A 31 25.64 22.48 -3.53
C MET A 31 26.98 22.37 -4.27
N GLU A 32 27.47 23.48 -4.77
CA GLU A 32 28.83 23.56 -5.34
C GLU A 32 29.81 24.07 -4.31
N TYR A 33 31.01 23.49 -4.32
CA TYR A 33 32.10 23.84 -3.43
C TYR A 33 33.34 24.23 -4.26
N LEU A 34 33.96 25.31 -3.88
CA LEU A 34 35.20 25.79 -4.49
C LEU A 34 36.34 25.65 -3.49
N THR A 35 37.44 25.04 -3.91
CA THR A 35 38.66 25.00 -3.11
C THR A 35 39.63 26.10 -3.55
N SER A 36 40.67 26.37 -2.76
CA SER A 36 41.73 27.33 -3.05
C SER A 36 42.64 26.92 -4.23
N GLY A 37 42.37 25.76 -4.87
CA GLY A 37 43.22 25.19 -5.92
C GLY A 37 42.43 24.71 -7.14
N ASP A 38 41.69 25.56 -7.82
CA ASP A 38 40.95 25.30 -9.08
C ASP A 38 40.05 24.04 -9.16
N LYS A 39 40.06 23.19 -8.13
CA LYS A 39 39.16 22.04 -8.04
C LYS A 39 37.80 22.49 -7.58
N LYS A 40 36.78 22.05 -8.30
CA LYS A 40 35.40 22.22 -7.95
C LYS A 40 34.84 20.88 -7.50
N TYR A 41 33.98 20.91 -6.50
CA TYR A 41 33.20 19.75 -6.07
C TYR A 41 31.73 20.09 -6.10
N LYS A 42 30.89 19.09 -6.29
CA LYS A 42 29.45 19.22 -6.25
C LYS A 42 28.89 18.10 -5.38
N TYR A 43 28.01 18.45 -4.47
CA TYR A 43 27.13 17.50 -3.79
C TYR A 43 25.72 17.66 -4.37
N GLU A 44 25.09 16.55 -4.64
CA GLU A 44 23.72 16.47 -5.08
C GLU A 44 23.01 15.41 -4.23
N GLY A 45 22.03 15.82 -3.39
CA GLY A 45 21.41 14.94 -2.43
C GLY A 45 20.60 15.69 -1.40
N HIS A 46 20.25 14.98 -0.35
CA HIS A 46 19.41 15.49 0.73
C HIS A 46 20.22 16.31 1.76
N PHE A 47 19.58 17.37 2.25
CA PHE A 47 20.08 18.23 3.33
C PHE A 47 19.08 18.27 4.48
N GLU A 48 19.58 18.26 5.70
CA GLU A 48 18.80 18.40 6.91
C GLU A 48 19.39 19.54 7.76
N HIS A 49 18.62 20.63 7.95
CA HIS A 49 19.03 21.81 8.73
C HIS A 49 20.43 22.37 8.40
N GLY A 50 20.78 22.38 7.13
CA GLY A 50 22.02 22.95 6.63
C GLY A 50 23.16 21.96 6.43
N VAL A 51 23.05 20.71 6.86
CA VAL A 51 24.06 19.66 6.70
C VAL A 51 23.61 18.59 5.71
N ARG A 52 24.58 17.90 5.06
CA ARG A 52 24.27 16.76 4.18
C ARG A 52 23.83 15.59 5.02
N SER A 53 22.66 15.06 4.70
CA SER A 53 22.03 13.94 5.40
C SER A 53 21.29 13.05 4.38
N GLY A 54 21.05 11.78 4.69
CA GLY A 54 20.38 10.87 3.76
C GLY A 54 21.21 10.53 2.51
N TYR A 55 20.52 10.21 1.40
CA TYR A 55 21.20 9.84 0.16
C TYR A 55 21.78 11.04 -0.58
N GLY A 56 22.99 10.87 -1.13
CA GLY A 56 23.60 11.89 -1.97
C GLY A 56 24.83 11.42 -2.73
N VAL A 57 25.18 12.18 -3.76
CA VAL A 57 26.28 11.92 -4.66
C VAL A 57 27.29 13.06 -4.59
N TRP A 58 28.55 12.70 -4.45
CA TRP A 58 29.66 13.63 -4.44
C TRP A 58 30.45 13.54 -5.72
N HIS A 59 30.65 14.66 -6.37
CA HIS A 59 31.39 14.78 -7.63
C HIS A 59 32.61 15.65 -7.47
N GLU A 60 33.67 15.35 -8.24
CA GLU A 60 34.86 16.17 -8.44
C GLU A 60 34.90 16.65 -9.89
N SER A 61 35.21 17.92 -10.10
CA SER A 61 35.39 18.42 -11.45
C SER A 61 36.64 17.82 -12.07
N ILE A 62 36.50 17.30 -13.27
CA ILE A 62 37.58 16.83 -14.10
C ILE A 62 37.63 17.68 -15.38
N ARG A 63 38.83 17.95 -15.81
CA ARG A 63 39.06 18.63 -17.07
C ARG A 63 39.90 17.73 -17.95
N PHE A 64 39.39 17.40 -19.11
CA PHE A 64 40.14 16.64 -20.11
C PHE A 64 40.07 17.33 -21.45
N ILE A 65 41.12 17.10 -22.27
CA ILE A 65 41.20 17.61 -23.62
C ILE A 65 40.77 16.46 -24.52
N ARG A 66 39.66 16.63 -25.22
CA ARG A 66 39.26 15.74 -26.31
C ARG A 66 39.93 16.22 -27.60
N GLU A 67 40.70 15.34 -28.19
CA GLU A 67 41.26 15.55 -29.51
C GLU A 67 40.34 14.87 -30.53
N TYR A 68 40.02 15.60 -31.57
CA TYR A 68 39.16 15.11 -32.64
C TYR A 68 39.97 14.88 -33.91
N GLU A 69 39.70 13.80 -34.60
CA GLU A 69 40.17 13.63 -35.95
C GLU A 69 39.57 14.70 -36.88
N PRO A 70 40.27 15.14 -37.95
CA PRO A 70 39.74 16.17 -38.82
C PRO A 70 38.36 15.91 -39.40
N TRP A 71 38.01 14.65 -39.62
CA TRP A 71 36.71 14.26 -40.12
C TRP A 71 35.60 14.33 -39.03
N GLU A 72 35.92 14.00 -37.78
CA GLU A 72 35.00 14.16 -36.66
C GLU A 72 34.68 15.63 -36.43
N TRP A 73 35.72 16.49 -36.44
CA TRP A 73 35.57 17.93 -36.29
C TRP A 73 34.70 18.55 -37.40
N ALA A 74 34.85 18.09 -38.64
CA ALA A 74 34.02 18.52 -39.76
C ALA A 74 32.54 18.14 -39.56
N GLN A 75 32.24 17.02 -38.94
CA GLN A 75 30.88 16.58 -38.62
C GLN A 75 30.19 17.39 -37.50
N MET A 76 30.94 18.17 -36.73
CA MET A 76 30.38 19.08 -35.71
C MET A 76 29.84 20.40 -36.30
N GLY A 77 29.47 20.43 -37.59
CA GLY A 77 28.90 21.58 -38.27
C GLY A 77 27.40 21.76 -38.04
N ASP A 78 26.80 22.62 -38.85
CA ASP A 78 25.36 22.89 -38.77
C ASP A 78 24.55 21.78 -39.43
N TYR A 79 23.45 21.38 -38.80
CA TYR A 79 22.53 20.36 -39.27
C TYR A 79 21.15 20.94 -39.59
N ASP A 80 20.46 20.36 -40.55
CA ASP A 80 19.04 20.69 -40.82
C ASP A 80 18.08 20.01 -39.83
N SER A 81 16.80 20.34 -39.92
CA SER A 81 15.76 19.76 -39.10
C SER A 81 15.55 18.23 -39.30
N ALA A 82 16.13 17.67 -40.35
CA ALA A 82 16.14 16.24 -40.65
C ALA A 82 17.45 15.55 -40.21
N GLY A 83 18.35 16.26 -39.49
CA GLY A 83 19.62 15.72 -39.01
C GLY A 83 20.68 15.54 -40.08
N ARG A 84 20.57 16.21 -41.22
CA ARG A 84 21.60 16.17 -42.30
C ARG A 84 22.57 17.34 -42.16
N LEU A 85 23.87 17.07 -42.27
CA LEU A 85 24.93 18.08 -42.19
C LEU A 85 24.80 19.07 -43.35
N ILE A 86 24.43 20.34 -43.04
CA ILE A 86 24.31 21.42 -44.04
C ILE A 86 25.64 22.09 -44.28
N ARG A 87 26.39 22.33 -43.21
CA ARG A 87 27.65 23.04 -43.25
C ARG A 87 28.66 22.36 -42.33
N PRO A 88 29.75 21.77 -42.88
CA PRO A 88 30.82 21.24 -42.05
C PRO A 88 31.49 22.34 -41.23
N ASN A 89 32.02 21.98 -40.08
CA ASN A 89 32.78 22.89 -39.26
C ASN A 89 34.13 23.15 -39.94
N THR A 90 34.32 24.36 -40.48
CA THR A 90 35.52 24.76 -41.21
C THR A 90 36.45 25.64 -40.39
N LYS A 91 36.19 25.85 -39.10
CA LYS A 91 37.07 26.63 -38.23
C LYS A 91 38.46 25.97 -38.21
N PRO A 92 39.55 26.69 -38.47
CA PRO A 92 40.88 26.11 -38.39
C PRO A 92 41.17 25.66 -36.96
N GLY A 93 41.72 24.44 -36.80
CA GLY A 93 42.01 23.83 -35.51
C GLY A 93 42.82 24.69 -34.54
N PRO A 94 43.00 24.28 -33.29
CA PRO A 94 43.24 22.89 -32.92
C PRO A 94 41.94 22.08 -32.84
N TYR A 95 41.95 20.88 -33.39
CA TYR A 95 40.89 19.89 -33.28
C TYR A 95 40.81 19.35 -31.85
N ARG A 96 40.77 20.27 -30.89
CA ARG A 96 40.80 20.00 -29.46
C ARG A 96 39.73 20.80 -28.77
N GLU A 97 39.00 20.14 -27.92
CA GLU A 97 38.01 20.75 -27.04
C GLU A 97 38.40 20.48 -25.59
N VAL A 98 38.34 21.51 -24.77
CA VAL A 98 38.50 21.37 -23.34
C VAL A 98 37.11 21.07 -22.78
N ILE A 99 36.93 19.87 -22.29
CA ILE A 99 35.68 19.44 -21.71
C ILE A 99 35.81 19.47 -20.18
N ASP A 100 35.01 20.31 -19.55
CA ASP A 100 34.82 20.28 -18.12
C ASP A 100 33.65 19.34 -17.84
N SER A 101 33.88 18.32 -17.03
CA SER A 101 32.89 17.30 -16.64
C SER A 101 32.93 17.04 -15.15
N TRP A 102 32.00 16.27 -14.66
CA TRP A 102 31.93 15.86 -13.28
C TRP A 102 32.18 14.34 -13.16
N ASP A 103 33.16 13.97 -12.33
CA ASP A 103 33.45 12.59 -12.01
C ASP A 103 32.86 12.24 -10.67
N GLU A 104 32.01 11.20 -10.62
CA GLU A 104 31.40 10.71 -9.40
C GLU A 104 32.47 10.04 -8.53
N LYS A 105 32.70 10.58 -7.34
CA LYS A 105 33.67 10.04 -6.38
C LYS A 105 33.03 9.22 -5.28
N PHE A 106 31.79 9.52 -4.94
CA PHE A 106 31.06 8.80 -3.93
C PHE A 106 29.55 8.90 -4.20
N ARG A 107 28.88 7.78 -4.03
CA ARG A 107 27.42 7.67 -4.04
C ARG A 107 27.00 6.88 -2.82
N GLY A 108 26.13 7.41 -2.00
CA GLY A 108 25.73 6.69 -0.80
C GLY A 108 25.06 7.56 0.25
N TRP A 109 25.07 7.04 1.47
CA TRP A 109 24.39 7.63 2.61
C TRP A 109 25.31 8.58 3.38
N TRP A 110 24.76 9.72 3.74
CA TRP A 110 25.43 10.80 4.48
C TRP A 110 24.75 11.00 5.83
N LYS A 111 25.52 11.42 6.81
CA LYS A 111 25.03 11.79 8.14
C LYS A 111 25.89 12.90 8.71
N ASN A 112 25.27 14.07 9.01
CA ASN A 112 25.97 15.24 9.54
C ASN A 112 27.22 15.62 8.74
N ASP A 113 27.08 15.74 7.43
CA ASP A 113 28.17 16.03 6.49
C ASP A 113 29.21 14.91 6.26
N ASP A 114 29.09 13.78 6.93
CA ASP A 114 29.98 12.63 6.76
C ASP A 114 29.39 11.60 5.80
N ALA A 115 30.19 11.06 4.90
CA ALA A 115 29.85 9.94 4.04
C ALA A 115 29.96 8.63 4.85
N VAL A 116 28.83 8.05 5.25
CA VAL A 116 28.81 6.92 6.20
C VAL A 116 28.72 5.56 5.50
N HIS A 117 28.05 5.48 4.35
CA HIS A 117 27.87 4.21 3.66
C HIS A 117 27.83 4.40 2.14
N SER A 118 28.65 3.63 1.41
CA SER A 118 28.61 3.59 -0.05
C SER A 118 27.65 2.53 -0.51
N LEU A 119 26.59 2.93 -1.23
CA LEU A 119 25.62 1.99 -1.77
C LEU A 119 26.24 1.19 -2.91
N LYS A 120 26.11 -0.13 -2.83
CA LYS A 120 26.59 -1.06 -3.84
C LYS A 120 25.46 -2.03 -4.18
N HIS A 121 25.31 -2.29 -5.47
CA HIS A 121 24.37 -3.30 -5.93
C HIS A 121 24.77 -4.69 -5.38
N LYS A 122 23.87 -5.40 -4.71
CA LYS A 122 24.06 -6.79 -4.31
C LYS A 122 24.02 -7.68 -5.55
N LYS A 123 25.12 -8.38 -5.85
CA LYS A 123 25.16 -9.35 -6.95
C LYS A 123 24.85 -10.74 -6.38
N TYR A 124 23.60 -11.14 -6.39
CA TYR A 124 23.21 -12.50 -5.98
C TYR A 124 23.65 -13.60 -6.98
N ALA A 125 24.02 -13.22 -8.21
CA ALA A 125 24.39 -14.14 -9.26
C ALA A 125 25.65 -15.00 -8.98
N ASN A 126 26.44 -14.63 -7.96
CA ASN A 126 27.68 -15.33 -7.61
C ASN A 126 27.58 -16.11 -6.28
N TRP A 127 26.39 -16.35 -5.76
CA TRP A 127 26.23 -17.13 -4.55
C TRP A 127 26.58 -18.59 -4.82
N GLN A 128 27.51 -19.13 -4.02
CA GLN A 128 27.91 -20.53 -4.04
C GLN A 128 27.32 -21.24 -2.82
N SER A 129 27.13 -22.56 -2.89
CA SER A 129 26.49 -23.33 -1.83
C SER A 129 27.23 -23.26 -0.48
N ASP A 130 28.55 -23.07 -0.49
CA ASP A 130 29.40 -22.88 0.68
C ASP A 130 29.19 -21.54 1.40
N GLN A 131 28.62 -20.56 0.70
CA GLN A 131 28.30 -19.25 1.29
C GLN A 131 27.06 -19.28 2.19
N PHE A 132 26.24 -20.34 2.10
CA PHE A 132 25.04 -20.49 2.93
C PHE A 132 25.32 -20.85 4.40
N GLU A 133 26.57 -21.11 4.76
CA GLU A 133 26.99 -21.29 6.14
C GLU A 133 27.40 -19.97 6.84
N ASP A 134 27.53 -18.90 6.09
CA ASP A 134 27.85 -17.57 6.61
C ASP A 134 26.59 -16.92 7.22
N GLU A 135 26.66 -16.41 8.45
CA GLU A 135 25.57 -15.72 9.15
C GLU A 135 24.97 -14.57 8.33
N LYS A 136 25.81 -13.85 7.57
CA LYS A 136 25.37 -12.75 6.72
C LYS A 136 24.49 -13.24 5.56
N VAL A 137 24.77 -14.42 5.03
CA VAL A 137 23.97 -15.05 3.99
C VAL A 137 22.68 -15.58 4.57
N LEU A 138 22.68 -16.07 5.82
CA LEU A 138 21.47 -16.50 6.51
C LEU A 138 20.46 -15.36 6.69
N SER A 139 20.92 -14.16 7.06
CA SER A 139 20.02 -13.00 7.16
C SER A 139 19.41 -12.63 5.81
N ASP A 140 20.17 -12.77 4.73
CA ASP A 140 19.66 -12.54 3.36
C ASP A 140 18.65 -13.63 2.93
N LEU A 141 18.74 -14.87 3.45
CA LEU A 141 17.77 -15.94 3.18
C LEU A 141 16.46 -15.78 3.95
N LEU A 142 16.45 -15.03 5.05
CA LEU A 142 15.23 -14.68 5.76
C LEU A 142 14.45 -13.58 5.03
N ASP A 143 15.10 -12.82 4.15
CA ASP A 143 14.46 -11.87 3.25
C ASP A 143 13.90 -12.60 2.02
N PHE A 144 12.57 -12.78 1.98
CA PHE A 144 11.89 -13.42 0.86
C PHE A 144 12.12 -12.72 -0.48
N LYS A 145 12.29 -11.41 -0.49
CA LYS A 145 12.59 -10.63 -1.70
C LYS A 145 13.97 -10.99 -2.24
N ALA A 146 14.95 -11.17 -1.35
CA ALA A 146 16.30 -11.58 -1.73
C ALA A 146 16.35 -13.02 -2.26
N VAL A 147 15.62 -13.94 -1.63
CA VAL A 147 15.57 -15.36 -2.06
C VAL A 147 15.06 -15.50 -3.50
N ARG A 148 14.08 -14.71 -3.91
CA ARG A 148 13.55 -14.71 -5.28
C ARG A 148 14.57 -14.33 -6.34
N MET A 149 15.60 -13.58 -5.95
CA MET A 149 16.68 -13.16 -6.86
C MET A 149 17.77 -14.21 -7.01
N LEU A 150 17.71 -15.33 -6.26
CA LEU A 150 18.69 -16.40 -6.36
C LEU A 150 18.50 -17.17 -7.68
N PRO A 151 19.59 -17.50 -8.39
CA PRO A 151 19.52 -18.37 -9.56
C PRO A 151 19.03 -19.76 -9.16
N GLN A 152 17.96 -20.23 -9.74
CA GLN A 152 17.38 -21.56 -9.48
C GLN A 152 18.41 -22.70 -9.45
N PRO A 153 19.36 -22.82 -10.40
CA PRO A 153 20.31 -23.94 -10.42
C PRO A 153 21.22 -24.03 -9.20
N MET A 154 21.50 -22.91 -8.53
CA MET A 154 22.42 -22.89 -7.39
C MET A 154 21.84 -23.51 -6.13
N VAL A 155 20.52 -23.35 -5.89
CA VAL A 155 19.85 -23.85 -4.69
C VAL A 155 19.21 -25.23 -4.92
N MET A 156 18.84 -25.55 -6.16
CA MET A 156 18.13 -26.80 -6.51
C MET A 156 18.95 -28.06 -6.24
N ASN A 157 20.25 -28.04 -6.48
CA ASN A 157 21.14 -29.19 -6.38
C ASN A 157 22.06 -29.18 -5.15
N SER A 158 21.76 -28.33 -4.15
CA SER A 158 22.59 -28.22 -2.95
C SER A 158 22.18 -29.23 -1.88
N ASP A 159 23.17 -29.87 -1.25
CA ASP A 159 22.98 -30.70 -0.06
C ASP A 159 22.89 -29.84 1.23
N ASN A 160 23.21 -28.55 1.15
CA ASN A 160 23.11 -27.62 2.26
C ASN A 160 21.64 -27.35 2.61
N LEU A 161 21.30 -27.48 3.91
CA LEU A 161 19.92 -27.34 4.38
C LEU A 161 19.35 -25.94 4.17
N TYR A 162 20.15 -24.89 4.29
CA TYR A 162 19.71 -23.50 4.07
C TYR A 162 19.48 -23.22 2.57
N ALA A 163 20.31 -23.78 1.72
CA ALA A 163 20.08 -23.71 0.28
C ALA A 163 18.78 -24.43 -0.12
N ARG A 164 18.50 -25.60 0.49
CA ARG A 164 17.24 -26.34 0.31
C ARG A 164 16.06 -25.53 0.81
N TYR A 165 16.18 -24.91 2.00
CA TYR A 165 15.17 -24.00 2.52
C TYR A 165 14.89 -22.84 1.55
N ALA A 166 15.94 -22.17 1.07
CA ALA A 166 15.84 -21.07 0.12
C ALA A 166 15.15 -21.51 -1.18
N TYR A 167 15.43 -22.72 -1.66
CA TYR A 167 14.75 -23.28 -2.83
C TYR A 167 13.26 -23.50 -2.57
N GLY A 168 12.89 -24.01 -1.40
CA GLY A 168 11.48 -24.13 -0.99
C GLY A 168 10.78 -22.78 -0.98
N VAL A 169 11.40 -21.75 -0.40
CA VAL A 169 10.88 -20.37 -0.38
C VAL A 169 10.73 -19.85 -1.82
N TRP A 170 11.73 -20.07 -2.67
CA TRP A 170 11.70 -19.63 -4.05
C TRP A 170 10.57 -20.29 -4.85
N LEU A 171 10.37 -21.62 -4.72
CA LEU A 171 9.25 -22.33 -5.33
C LEU A 171 7.90 -21.79 -4.85
N TRP A 172 7.75 -21.60 -3.54
CA TRP A 172 6.52 -21.12 -2.95
C TRP A 172 6.17 -19.69 -3.36
N THR A 173 7.17 -18.82 -3.51
CA THR A 173 6.96 -17.39 -3.79
C THR A 173 6.92 -17.06 -5.27
N CYS A 174 7.67 -17.77 -6.13
CA CYS A 174 7.76 -17.48 -7.56
C CYS A 174 6.76 -18.28 -8.41
N TYR A 175 6.32 -19.44 -7.91
CA TYR A 175 5.40 -20.31 -8.61
C TYR A 175 4.21 -20.66 -7.73
N LYS A 176 3.01 -20.54 -8.30
CA LYS A 176 1.76 -20.88 -7.61
C LYS A 176 1.03 -22.06 -8.22
N ASP A 177 1.69 -22.78 -9.11
CA ASP A 177 1.17 -24.04 -9.60
C ASP A 177 1.22 -25.15 -8.53
N SER A 178 0.28 -26.08 -8.62
CA SER A 178 0.10 -27.15 -7.62
C SER A 178 1.34 -28.00 -7.39
N GLU A 179 2.17 -28.23 -8.41
CA GLU A 179 3.36 -29.08 -8.28
C GLU A 179 4.49 -28.33 -7.56
N SER A 180 4.66 -27.04 -7.83
CA SER A 180 5.62 -26.19 -7.14
C SER A 180 5.25 -26.00 -5.67
N LEU A 181 3.99 -25.77 -5.35
CA LEU A 181 3.50 -25.66 -3.97
C LEU A 181 3.71 -26.97 -3.20
N LYS A 182 3.37 -28.10 -3.80
CA LYS A 182 3.59 -29.42 -3.21
C LYS A 182 5.08 -29.71 -2.97
N THR A 183 5.93 -29.36 -3.93
CA THR A 183 7.38 -29.53 -3.80
C THR A 183 7.95 -28.63 -2.71
N ALA A 184 7.54 -27.37 -2.64
CA ALA A 184 7.92 -26.43 -1.59
C ALA A 184 7.56 -26.97 -0.20
N PHE A 185 6.32 -27.42 -0.03
CA PHE A 185 5.85 -27.98 1.24
C PHE A 185 6.70 -29.18 1.68
N LYS A 186 6.99 -30.12 0.80
CA LYS A 186 7.86 -31.27 1.08
C LYS A 186 9.29 -30.88 1.48
N ILE A 187 9.84 -29.86 0.82
CA ILE A 187 11.14 -29.32 1.18
C ILE A 187 11.10 -28.76 2.60
N PHE A 188 10.07 -27.99 2.94
CA PHE A 188 9.93 -27.44 4.30
C PHE A 188 9.79 -28.54 5.35
N GLU A 189 9.02 -29.61 5.09
CA GLU A 189 8.96 -30.77 5.99
C GLU A 189 10.32 -31.41 6.19
N GLU A 190 11.07 -31.64 5.09
CA GLU A 190 12.42 -32.24 5.13
C GLU A 190 13.38 -31.41 5.99
N VAL A 191 13.48 -30.10 5.70
CA VAL A 191 14.48 -29.24 6.35
C VAL A 191 14.07 -28.89 7.78
N ALA A 192 12.77 -28.79 8.08
CA ALA A 192 12.26 -28.64 9.45
C ALA A 192 12.59 -29.87 10.31
N GLY A 193 12.45 -31.07 9.75
CA GLY A 193 12.85 -32.32 10.40
C GLY A 193 14.34 -32.41 10.68
N LYS A 194 15.17 -31.68 9.94
CA LYS A 194 16.62 -31.57 10.11
C LYS A 194 17.07 -30.37 10.95
N GLY A 195 16.15 -29.60 11.52
CA GLY A 195 16.42 -28.57 12.51
C GLY A 195 16.32 -27.13 12.02
N ILE A 196 15.89 -26.85 10.78
CA ILE A 196 15.63 -25.49 10.31
C ILE A 196 14.28 -25.00 10.89
N ALA A 197 14.33 -24.22 11.96
CA ALA A 197 13.14 -23.76 12.67
C ALA A 197 12.24 -22.86 11.81
N ASP A 198 12.81 -22.01 10.95
CA ASP A 198 12.07 -21.13 10.06
C ASP A 198 11.22 -21.89 9.03
N ALA A 199 11.58 -23.14 8.70
CA ALA A 199 10.78 -23.99 7.84
C ALA A 199 9.43 -24.38 8.48
N LEU A 200 9.37 -24.53 9.81
CA LEU A 200 8.10 -24.71 10.54
C LEU A 200 7.19 -23.50 10.39
N GLN A 201 7.76 -22.30 10.41
CA GLN A 201 7.01 -21.07 10.20
C GLN A 201 6.48 -20.97 8.76
N MET A 202 7.26 -21.46 7.77
CA MET A 202 6.77 -21.52 6.39
C MET A 202 5.62 -22.52 6.23
N MET A 203 5.73 -23.70 6.84
CA MET A 203 4.63 -24.67 6.86
C MET A 203 3.39 -24.11 7.55
N SER A 204 3.57 -23.43 8.68
CA SER A 204 2.49 -22.73 9.37
C SER A 204 1.73 -21.78 8.44
N ARG A 205 2.46 -20.95 7.67
CA ARG A 205 1.85 -20.03 6.70
C ARG A 205 1.09 -20.77 5.61
N MET A 206 1.65 -21.86 5.08
CA MET A 206 0.97 -22.67 4.06
C MET A 206 -0.32 -23.31 4.59
N TYR A 207 -0.34 -23.81 5.83
CA TYR A 207 -1.57 -24.27 6.48
C TYR A 207 -2.57 -23.15 6.69
N PHE A 208 -2.10 -21.97 7.07
CA PHE A 208 -2.96 -20.81 7.31
C PHE A 208 -3.73 -20.37 6.06
N ILE A 209 -3.08 -20.39 4.90
CA ILE A 209 -3.68 -19.93 3.62
C ILE A 209 -4.26 -21.06 2.77
N GLY A 210 -4.15 -22.33 3.20
CA GLY A 210 -4.68 -23.48 2.47
C GLY A 210 -3.79 -23.97 1.34
N GLU A 211 -2.49 -23.71 1.39
CA GLU A 211 -1.48 -24.17 0.42
C GLU A 211 -0.64 -25.36 0.94
N ALA A 212 -0.90 -25.86 2.14
CA ALA A 212 -0.25 -27.05 2.69
C ALA A 212 -0.76 -28.33 2.00
N TYR A 213 0.15 -29.18 1.56
CA TYR A 213 -0.22 -30.41 0.84
C TYR A 213 -0.30 -31.60 1.79
N ASP A 214 -1.47 -32.23 1.87
CA ASP A 214 -1.65 -33.51 2.59
C ASP A 214 -1.48 -34.70 1.66
N GLU A 215 -0.40 -35.45 1.83
CA GLU A 215 -0.11 -36.67 1.02
C GLU A 215 -1.16 -37.78 1.16
N LYS A 216 -1.87 -37.83 2.31
CA LYS A 216 -2.86 -38.90 2.54
C LYS A 216 -4.12 -38.68 1.74
N THR A 217 -4.55 -37.45 1.62
CA THR A 217 -5.76 -37.07 0.88
C THR A 217 -5.47 -36.65 -0.54
N GLY A 218 -4.21 -36.32 -0.86
CA GLY A 218 -3.80 -35.80 -2.15
C GLY A 218 -4.31 -34.37 -2.42
N LYS A 219 -4.69 -33.63 -1.38
CA LYS A 219 -5.31 -32.30 -1.49
C LYS A 219 -4.51 -31.24 -0.74
N PHE A 220 -4.71 -29.98 -1.14
CA PHE A 220 -4.30 -28.85 -0.36
C PHE A 220 -5.27 -28.62 0.80
N VAL A 221 -4.75 -28.29 1.99
CA VAL A 221 -5.49 -28.22 3.24
C VAL A 221 -5.22 -26.90 3.94
N MET A 222 -6.28 -26.28 4.43
CA MET A 222 -6.23 -25.20 5.40
C MET A 222 -6.46 -25.80 6.80
N ASP A 223 -5.54 -25.55 7.72
CA ASP A 223 -5.68 -25.96 9.11
C ASP A 223 -5.04 -24.88 10.02
N ARG A 224 -5.88 -24.03 10.56
CA ARG A 224 -5.44 -22.90 11.37
C ARG A 224 -4.91 -23.31 12.73
N LYS A 225 -5.50 -24.34 13.32
CA LYS A 225 -5.04 -24.84 14.60
C LYS A 225 -3.64 -25.42 14.48
N LEU A 226 -3.39 -26.23 13.44
CA LEU A 226 -2.07 -26.76 13.15
C LEU A 226 -1.08 -25.64 12.79
N SER A 227 -1.53 -24.63 12.07
CA SER A 227 -0.72 -23.43 11.78
C SER A 227 -0.20 -22.77 13.06
N GLN A 228 -1.06 -22.55 14.05
CA GLN A 228 -0.69 -21.98 15.34
C GLN A 228 0.28 -22.85 16.13
N GLU A 229 -0.01 -24.16 16.18
CA GLU A 229 0.87 -25.13 16.82
C GLU A 229 2.27 -25.14 16.19
N LEU A 230 2.36 -25.05 14.86
CA LEU A 230 3.63 -24.96 14.14
C LEU A 230 4.35 -23.65 14.39
N THR A 231 3.65 -22.52 14.49
CA THR A 231 4.25 -21.23 14.85
C THR A 231 4.83 -21.28 16.27
N ALA A 232 4.09 -21.83 17.24
CA ALA A 232 4.59 -21.99 18.61
C ALA A 232 5.84 -22.87 18.65
N GLN A 233 5.82 -24.02 17.95
CA GLN A 233 6.99 -24.90 17.85
C GLN A 233 8.18 -24.21 17.17
N ALA A 234 7.92 -23.41 16.13
CA ALA A 234 8.97 -22.64 15.46
C ALA A 234 9.63 -21.64 16.43
N MET A 235 8.82 -20.93 17.22
CA MET A 235 9.32 -20.00 18.25
C MET A 235 10.17 -20.72 19.31
N GLU A 236 9.72 -21.85 19.84
CA GLU A 236 10.45 -22.66 20.81
C GLU A 236 11.81 -23.13 20.27
N LYS A 237 11.88 -23.42 18.96
CA LYS A 237 13.11 -23.82 18.27
C LYS A 237 13.97 -22.65 17.82
N GLY A 238 13.60 -21.40 18.16
CA GLY A 238 14.38 -20.21 17.88
C GLY A 238 14.18 -19.60 16.48
N SER A 239 13.06 -19.89 15.82
CA SER A 239 12.71 -19.25 14.54
C SER A 239 12.58 -17.73 14.69
N ILE A 240 13.37 -17.00 13.92
CA ILE A 240 13.31 -15.53 13.88
C ILE A 240 12.05 -15.08 13.16
N LEU A 241 11.68 -15.74 12.07
CA LEU A 241 10.47 -15.42 11.32
C LEU A 241 9.21 -15.59 12.17
N ALA A 242 9.16 -16.65 12.99
CA ALA A 242 8.04 -16.86 13.92
C ALA A 242 7.98 -15.78 14.99
N ARG A 243 9.13 -15.37 15.54
CA ARG A 243 9.21 -14.30 16.54
C ARG A 243 8.82 -12.94 15.96
N LEU A 244 9.33 -12.59 14.78
CA LEU A 244 8.95 -11.36 14.07
C LEU A 244 7.45 -11.33 13.78
N ARG A 245 6.90 -12.45 13.33
CA ARG A 245 5.46 -12.55 13.07
C ARG A 245 4.65 -12.39 14.35
N TYR A 246 5.01 -13.11 15.41
CA TYR A 246 4.34 -12.99 16.71
C TYR A 246 4.38 -11.56 17.25
N ASN A 247 5.54 -10.90 17.14
CA ASN A 247 5.67 -9.52 17.60
C ASN A 247 4.84 -8.54 16.76
N LYS A 248 4.72 -8.79 15.46
CA LYS A 248 3.81 -8.03 14.58
C LYS A 248 2.34 -8.26 14.97
N ASP A 249 1.98 -9.52 15.22
CA ASP A 249 0.63 -9.89 15.67
C ASP A 249 0.32 -9.30 17.06
N LEU A 250 1.31 -9.16 17.93
CA LEU A 250 1.18 -8.49 19.23
C LEU A 250 0.97 -6.97 19.08
N PHE A 251 1.64 -6.35 18.12
CA PHE A 251 1.49 -4.91 17.86
C PHE A 251 0.08 -4.57 17.34
N PHE A 252 -0.41 -5.31 16.34
CA PHE A 252 -1.70 -5.05 15.73
C PHE A 252 -2.88 -5.68 16.48
N GLY A 253 -2.62 -6.70 17.27
CA GLY A 253 -3.62 -7.61 17.77
C GLY A 253 -4.10 -8.59 16.70
N THR A 254 -4.58 -9.72 17.14
CA THR A 254 -5.21 -10.73 16.30
C THR A 254 -6.46 -11.28 16.98
N THR A 255 -7.13 -12.20 16.32
CA THR A 255 -8.29 -12.91 16.87
C THR A 255 -8.03 -13.55 18.24
N GLU A 256 -6.80 -13.89 18.54
CA GLU A 256 -6.43 -14.65 19.72
C GLU A 256 -5.45 -13.91 20.62
N LEU A 257 -4.82 -12.86 20.10
CA LEU A 257 -3.82 -12.06 20.78
C LEU A 257 -4.32 -10.62 20.92
N VAL A 258 -4.54 -10.17 22.14
CA VAL A 258 -4.88 -8.77 22.40
C VAL A 258 -3.67 -7.90 22.04
N ALA A 259 -3.93 -6.81 21.33
CA ALA A 259 -2.86 -5.87 20.96
C ALA A 259 -2.17 -5.33 22.23
N ASP A 260 -0.85 -5.38 22.20
CA ASP A 260 0.05 -4.79 23.20
C ASP A 260 1.21 -4.12 22.47
N THR A 261 0.94 -2.92 21.98
CA THR A 261 1.88 -2.13 21.18
C THR A 261 3.14 -1.78 21.98
N GLU A 262 2.99 -1.47 23.27
CA GLU A 262 4.12 -1.12 24.14
C GLU A 262 5.10 -2.29 24.28
N THR A 263 4.60 -3.49 24.56
CA THR A 263 5.44 -4.70 24.65
C THR A 263 6.08 -5.03 23.29
N ALA A 264 5.32 -4.92 22.19
CA ALA A 264 5.82 -5.21 20.85
C ALA A 264 6.96 -4.27 20.44
N VAL A 265 6.80 -2.96 20.67
CA VAL A 265 7.84 -1.95 20.39
C VAL A 265 9.05 -2.17 21.28
N ALA A 266 8.86 -2.45 22.58
CA ALA A 266 9.97 -2.71 23.51
C ALA A 266 10.79 -3.96 23.10
N GLU A 267 10.13 -5.02 22.63
CA GLU A 267 10.82 -6.21 22.12
C GLU A 267 11.60 -5.88 20.84
N ALA A 268 10.99 -5.21 19.88
CA ALA A 268 11.66 -4.80 18.65
C ALA A 268 12.88 -3.88 18.92
N GLN A 269 12.77 -2.96 19.87
CA GLN A 269 13.90 -2.11 20.32
C GLN A 269 15.05 -2.94 20.91
N ARG A 270 14.72 -3.91 21.76
CA ARG A 270 15.71 -4.81 22.38
C ARG A 270 16.46 -5.61 21.32
N GLU A 271 15.73 -6.27 20.43
CA GLU A 271 16.29 -7.15 19.40
C GLU A 271 17.05 -6.35 18.32
N SER A 272 16.55 -5.17 17.94
CA SER A 272 17.23 -4.28 16.99
C SER A 272 18.56 -3.72 17.53
N SER A 273 18.77 -3.75 18.84
CA SER A 273 19.99 -3.31 19.52
C SER A 273 21.03 -4.42 19.66
N ALA A 274 20.67 -5.66 19.35
CA ALA A 274 21.60 -6.79 19.39
C ALA A 274 22.67 -6.68 18.30
N ILE A 275 23.80 -7.33 18.50
CA ILE A 275 24.97 -7.25 17.58
C ILE A 275 24.86 -8.26 16.43
N PHE A 276 23.78 -9.01 16.35
CA PHE A 276 23.59 -10.08 15.37
C PHE A 276 23.02 -9.56 14.03
N SER A 277 23.27 -10.30 12.97
CA SER A 277 22.78 -9.99 11.62
C SER A 277 21.26 -9.88 11.55
N GLU A 278 20.57 -10.68 12.36
CA GLU A 278 19.10 -10.70 12.44
C GLU A 278 18.49 -9.43 13.04
N SER A 279 19.29 -8.65 13.76
CA SER A 279 18.86 -7.36 14.32
C SER A 279 18.36 -6.38 13.26
N ILE A 280 18.72 -6.62 11.99
CA ILE A 280 18.33 -5.75 10.89
C ILE A 280 16.83 -5.88 10.55
N LEU A 281 16.28 -7.11 10.58
CA LEU A 281 14.86 -7.36 10.35
C LEU A 281 14.01 -6.79 11.50
N TRP A 282 14.51 -6.89 12.72
CA TRP A 282 13.89 -6.25 13.88
C TRP A 282 13.95 -4.71 13.79
N THR A 283 15.02 -4.18 13.19
CA THR A 283 15.15 -2.73 12.97
C THR A 283 14.15 -2.25 11.91
N GLU A 284 13.94 -3.00 10.83
CA GLU A 284 12.89 -2.71 9.83
C GLU A 284 11.51 -2.73 10.47
N GLN A 285 11.18 -3.78 11.22
CA GLN A 285 9.89 -3.89 11.91
C GLN A 285 9.67 -2.77 12.91
N LEU A 286 10.72 -2.36 13.63
CA LEU A 286 10.65 -1.21 14.53
C LEU A 286 10.39 0.09 13.76
N GLY A 287 10.97 0.24 12.58
CA GLY A 287 10.68 1.36 11.67
C GLY A 287 9.19 1.44 11.33
N LEU A 288 8.62 0.31 10.92
CA LEU A 288 7.18 0.19 10.63
C LEU A 288 6.31 0.55 11.86
N PHE A 289 6.67 0.07 13.04
CA PHE A 289 5.92 0.39 14.25
C PHE A 289 5.95 1.88 14.58
N TYR A 290 7.12 2.52 14.47
CA TYR A 290 7.23 3.96 14.67
C TYR A 290 6.47 4.78 13.62
N GLU A 291 6.44 4.32 12.38
CA GLU A 291 5.66 4.95 11.31
C GLU A 291 4.16 4.95 11.65
N ILE A 292 3.63 3.79 12.07
CA ILE A 292 2.21 3.65 12.45
C ILE A 292 1.87 4.45 13.70
N GLU A 293 2.79 4.55 14.68
CA GLU A 293 2.60 5.38 15.87
C GLU A 293 2.77 6.89 15.61
N GLY A 294 3.11 7.28 14.38
CA GLY A 294 3.37 8.69 14.02
C GLY A 294 4.71 9.22 14.51
N GLU A 295 5.59 8.37 15.01
CA GLU A 295 6.93 8.69 15.50
C GLU A 295 7.93 8.80 14.35
N ARG A 296 7.62 9.70 13.41
CA ARG A 296 8.25 9.84 12.10
C ARG A 296 9.78 9.86 12.13
N GLU A 297 10.39 10.70 12.97
CA GLU A 297 11.87 10.78 13.05
C GLU A 297 12.52 9.46 13.50
N LYS A 298 11.82 8.69 14.35
CA LYS A 298 12.33 7.39 14.80
C LYS A 298 12.21 6.36 13.68
N ALA A 299 11.12 6.39 12.90
CA ALA A 299 10.93 5.54 11.74
C ALA A 299 12.04 5.77 10.70
N ILE A 300 12.28 7.03 10.30
CA ILE A 300 13.36 7.40 9.37
C ILE A 300 14.70 6.87 9.87
N LYS A 301 15.04 7.07 11.15
CA LYS A 301 16.32 6.60 11.72
C LYS A 301 16.46 5.07 11.69
N ALA A 302 15.36 4.35 11.90
CA ALA A 302 15.35 2.89 11.82
C ALA A 302 15.56 2.41 10.38
N TYR A 303 14.85 2.96 9.41
CA TYR A 303 15.01 2.64 8.00
C TYR A 303 16.40 2.99 7.48
N GLU A 304 16.94 4.17 7.84
CA GLU A 304 18.31 4.55 7.51
C GLU A 304 19.34 3.58 8.09
N LYS A 305 19.13 3.12 9.34
CA LYS A 305 20.00 2.11 9.96
C LYS A 305 20.01 0.82 9.14
N CYS A 306 18.87 0.37 8.61
CA CYS A 306 18.79 -0.78 7.72
C CYS A 306 19.61 -0.56 6.45
N ILE A 307 19.43 0.56 5.78
CA ILE A 307 20.09 0.90 4.51
C ILE A 307 21.61 0.99 4.70
N ILE A 308 22.09 1.66 5.75
CA ILE A 308 23.51 1.79 6.07
C ILE A 308 24.17 0.44 6.32
N ASN A 309 23.43 -0.54 6.85
CA ASN A 309 23.90 -1.90 7.06
C ASN A 309 23.73 -2.81 5.83
N GLY A 310 23.30 -2.25 4.69
CA GLY A 310 23.22 -2.95 3.43
C GLY A 310 21.91 -3.73 3.21
N TYR A 311 20.90 -3.49 4.03
CA TYR A 311 19.55 -3.99 3.83
C TYR A 311 18.68 -2.89 3.22
N TYR A 312 18.34 -3.04 1.95
CA TYR A 312 17.80 -1.95 1.12
C TYR A 312 16.28 -1.96 0.96
N ALA A 313 15.57 -3.00 1.42
CA ALA A 313 14.11 -3.07 1.31
C ALA A 313 13.40 -1.80 1.80
N PRO A 314 13.77 -1.20 2.96
CA PRO A 314 13.11 -0.02 3.48
C PRO A 314 13.31 1.28 2.68
N ILE A 315 14.08 1.26 1.58
CA ILE A 315 14.20 2.45 0.71
C ILE A 315 12.84 2.86 0.15
N TYR A 316 11.98 1.89 -0.14
CA TYR A 316 10.62 2.14 -0.63
C TYR A 316 9.77 2.88 0.41
N ASP A 317 9.72 2.33 1.64
CA ASP A 317 8.94 2.92 2.74
C ASP A 317 9.47 4.31 3.10
N LEU A 318 10.80 4.46 3.16
CA LEU A 318 11.43 5.76 3.38
C LEU A 318 11.10 6.76 2.27
N ALA A 319 11.04 6.33 1.01
CA ALA A 319 10.66 7.19 -0.10
C ALA A 319 9.22 7.69 0.04
N LEU A 320 8.28 6.81 0.39
CA LEU A 320 6.89 7.18 0.62
C LEU A 320 6.74 8.22 1.74
N MET A 321 7.48 8.06 2.83
CA MET A 321 7.48 9.05 3.91
C MET A 321 7.88 10.45 3.42
N TYR A 322 8.88 10.58 2.53
CA TYR A 322 9.26 11.88 1.97
C TYR A 322 8.26 12.41 0.95
N LEU A 323 7.55 11.53 0.24
CA LEU A 323 6.44 11.93 -0.63
C LEU A 323 5.29 12.56 0.19
N GLU A 324 4.95 11.98 1.33
CA GLU A 324 3.95 12.51 2.27
C GLU A 324 4.34 13.89 2.81
N ASP A 325 5.63 14.16 3.00
CA ASP A 325 6.15 15.48 3.38
C ASP A 325 6.13 16.50 2.23
N GLY A 326 5.79 16.07 1.02
CA GLY A 326 5.82 16.90 -0.18
C GLY A 326 7.22 17.06 -0.79
N ASP A 327 8.24 16.30 -0.36
CA ASP A 327 9.56 16.27 -1.00
C ASP A 327 9.60 15.28 -2.16
N GLU A 328 8.83 15.59 -3.22
CA GLU A 328 8.75 14.78 -4.42
C GLU A 328 10.13 14.54 -5.07
N GLY A 329 11.03 15.51 -4.98
CA GLY A 329 12.39 15.40 -5.56
C GLY A 329 13.22 14.31 -4.87
N TYR A 330 13.17 14.25 -3.55
CA TYR A 330 13.90 13.23 -2.81
C TYR A 330 13.23 11.86 -2.91
N TYR A 331 11.91 11.79 -2.89
CA TYR A 331 11.14 10.59 -3.20
C TYR A 331 11.60 9.96 -4.53
N GLN A 332 11.58 10.73 -5.64
CA GLN A 332 12.01 10.23 -6.95
C GLN A 332 13.47 9.75 -6.95
N THR A 333 14.32 10.41 -6.17
CA THR A 333 15.73 10.03 -6.03
C THR A 333 15.86 8.69 -5.32
N LEU A 334 15.18 8.50 -4.19
CA LEU A 334 15.20 7.25 -3.43
C LEU A 334 14.63 6.08 -4.23
N MET A 335 13.52 6.31 -4.94
CA MET A 335 12.91 5.29 -5.81
C MET A 335 13.86 4.83 -6.91
N LYS A 336 14.58 5.75 -7.58
CA LYS A 336 15.62 5.40 -8.56
C LYS A 336 16.76 4.59 -7.95
N VAL A 337 17.22 5.02 -6.78
CA VAL A 337 18.27 4.30 -6.02
C VAL A 337 17.81 2.90 -5.66
N GLY A 338 16.59 2.76 -5.16
CA GLY A 338 16.01 1.46 -4.84
C GLY A 338 15.92 0.55 -6.09
N MET A 339 15.48 1.09 -7.23
CA MET A 339 15.48 0.35 -8.50
C MET A 339 16.89 -0.13 -8.88
N ASP A 340 17.89 0.75 -8.80
CA ASP A 340 19.29 0.42 -9.12
C ASP A 340 19.87 -0.63 -8.16
N LEU A 341 19.43 -0.66 -6.91
CA LEU A 341 19.82 -1.62 -5.90
C LEU A 341 19.00 -2.92 -5.95
N GLY A 342 18.00 -2.99 -6.82
CA GLY A 342 17.16 -4.16 -7.03
C GLY A 342 16.00 -4.29 -6.03
N VAL A 343 15.57 -3.21 -5.38
CA VAL A 343 14.36 -3.17 -4.55
C VAL A 343 13.14 -3.23 -5.49
N PRO A 344 12.34 -4.31 -5.46
CA PRO A 344 11.29 -4.52 -6.45
C PRO A 344 10.19 -3.47 -6.39
N ASP A 345 9.81 -3.04 -5.17
CA ASP A 345 8.69 -2.11 -4.94
C ASP A 345 8.98 -0.71 -5.49
N CYS A 346 10.26 -0.33 -5.58
CA CYS A 346 10.65 0.94 -6.19
C CYS A 346 10.36 1.03 -7.71
N ARG A 347 9.98 -0.06 -8.36
CA ARG A 347 9.67 -0.09 -9.80
C ARG A 347 8.33 0.54 -10.17
N ILE A 348 7.53 0.96 -9.19
CA ILE A 348 6.34 1.79 -9.44
C ILE A 348 6.67 3.26 -9.76
N LEU A 349 7.94 3.65 -9.72
CA LEU A 349 8.34 5.04 -9.98
C LEU A 349 7.76 5.58 -11.29
N GLY A 350 7.12 6.72 -11.20
CA GLY A 350 6.52 7.44 -12.33
C GLY A 350 5.07 7.07 -12.64
N ILE A 351 4.48 6.13 -11.87
CA ILE A 351 3.08 5.69 -12.04
C ILE A 351 2.11 6.57 -11.23
N GLU A 352 2.60 7.23 -10.20
CA GLU A 352 1.79 7.84 -9.14
C GLU A 352 1.08 9.15 -9.54
N ASN A 353 1.23 9.64 -10.77
CA ASN A 353 0.67 10.93 -11.17
C ASN A 353 -0.40 10.78 -12.26
N GLU A 354 -1.58 10.30 -11.87
CA GLU A 354 -2.76 10.22 -12.74
C GLU A 354 -3.12 11.60 -13.34
N TYR A 355 -3.00 12.66 -12.56
CA TYR A 355 -3.21 14.06 -13.01
C TYR A 355 -2.21 14.51 -14.07
N ARG A 356 -0.99 13.98 -14.06
CA ARG A 356 0.03 14.31 -15.06
C ARG A 356 -0.22 13.58 -16.39
N TRP A 357 -0.83 12.40 -16.35
CA TRP A 357 -1.11 11.60 -17.52
C TRP A 357 -1.98 12.35 -18.55
N GLU A 358 -3.03 13.04 -18.10
CA GLU A 358 -3.91 13.78 -18.98
C GLU A 358 -3.24 14.98 -19.65
N SER A 359 -2.22 15.57 -19.02
CA SER A 359 -1.48 16.74 -19.52
C SER A 359 -0.40 16.39 -20.56
N LEU A 360 -0.07 15.11 -20.77
CA LEU A 360 1.00 14.65 -21.63
C LEU A 360 0.55 14.57 -23.10
N SER A 361 1.50 14.79 -24.03
CA SER A 361 1.30 14.51 -25.46
C SER A 361 1.15 13.00 -25.73
N GLY A 362 0.62 12.64 -26.91
CA GLY A 362 0.43 11.24 -27.29
C GLY A 362 1.76 10.44 -27.29
N ASP A 363 2.85 11.04 -27.76
CA ASP A 363 4.16 10.37 -27.81
C ASP A 363 4.73 10.18 -26.38
N GLU A 364 4.62 11.21 -25.53
CA GLU A 364 5.04 11.10 -24.12
C GLU A 364 4.25 10.04 -23.36
N ARG A 365 2.92 9.96 -23.56
CA ARG A 365 2.08 8.91 -22.99
C ARG A 365 2.53 7.52 -23.42
N LEU A 366 2.84 7.34 -24.70
CA LEU A 366 3.27 6.05 -25.22
C LEU A 366 4.62 5.60 -24.64
N ASP A 367 5.56 6.52 -24.47
CA ASP A 367 6.86 6.21 -23.89
C ASP A 367 6.75 5.88 -22.39
N ILE A 368 5.96 6.65 -21.65
CA ILE A 368 5.67 6.37 -20.24
C ILE A 368 4.96 5.03 -20.11
N TYR A 369 3.93 4.74 -20.90
CA TYR A 369 3.23 3.46 -20.92
C TYR A 369 4.19 2.28 -21.11
N ARG A 370 5.09 2.37 -22.09
CA ARG A 370 6.09 1.32 -22.34
C ARG A 370 7.03 1.13 -21.17
N GLN A 371 7.48 2.23 -20.56
CA GLN A 371 8.35 2.17 -19.38
C GLN A 371 7.63 1.58 -18.18
N MET A 372 6.41 2.02 -17.89
CA MET A 372 5.57 1.48 -16.83
C MET A 372 5.35 -0.03 -17.00
N LYS A 373 4.89 -0.44 -18.18
CA LYS A 373 4.66 -1.86 -18.48
C LYS A 373 5.89 -2.71 -18.21
N ARG A 374 7.07 -2.25 -18.63
CA ARG A 374 8.34 -2.93 -18.37
C ARG A 374 8.65 -2.98 -16.87
N ASN A 375 8.58 -1.83 -16.19
CA ASN A 375 8.91 -1.73 -14.76
C ASN A 375 7.98 -2.59 -13.91
N LEU A 376 6.67 -2.53 -14.14
CA LEU A 376 5.69 -3.36 -13.41
C LEU A 376 5.95 -4.84 -13.65
N THR A 377 6.15 -5.26 -14.92
CA THR A 377 6.41 -6.66 -15.25
C THR A 377 7.70 -7.16 -14.59
N GLU A 378 8.77 -6.36 -14.60
CA GLU A 378 10.03 -6.70 -13.92
C GLU A 378 9.86 -6.74 -12.38
N GLY A 379 9.13 -5.77 -11.80
CA GLY A 379 8.82 -5.76 -10.37
C GLY A 379 8.03 -6.99 -9.93
N ILE A 380 7.01 -7.37 -10.70
CA ILE A 380 6.20 -8.57 -10.45
C ILE A 380 7.08 -9.84 -10.55
N ALA A 381 7.94 -9.93 -11.56
CA ALA A 381 8.87 -11.05 -11.70
C ALA A 381 9.86 -11.14 -10.52
N LEU A 382 10.19 -10.02 -9.89
CA LEU A 382 10.99 -9.95 -8.67
C LEU A 382 10.15 -10.10 -7.39
N GLY A 383 8.83 -10.29 -7.52
CA GLY A 383 7.92 -10.57 -6.41
C GLY A 383 7.37 -9.34 -5.69
N SER A 384 7.29 -8.20 -6.35
CA SER A 384 6.63 -7.02 -5.80
C SER A 384 5.11 -7.16 -5.82
N GLY A 385 4.49 -7.22 -4.65
CA GLY A 385 3.04 -7.15 -4.49
C GLY A 385 2.49 -5.78 -4.89
N VAL A 386 3.24 -4.71 -4.63
CA VAL A 386 2.89 -3.33 -5.02
C VAL A 386 2.81 -3.21 -6.54
N CYS A 387 3.80 -3.71 -7.28
CA CYS A 387 3.75 -3.69 -8.74
C CYS A 387 2.58 -4.51 -9.30
N ALA A 388 2.28 -5.66 -8.69
CA ALA A 388 1.15 -6.48 -9.09
C ALA A 388 -0.19 -5.78 -8.81
N TYR A 389 -0.35 -5.16 -7.65
CA TYR A 389 -1.51 -4.34 -7.29
C TYR A 389 -1.70 -3.17 -8.27
N THR A 390 -0.63 -2.43 -8.54
CA THR A 390 -0.68 -1.27 -9.46
C THR A 390 -1.10 -1.69 -10.86
N LEU A 391 -0.62 -2.84 -11.34
CA LEU A 391 -1.04 -3.36 -12.64
C LEU A 391 -2.48 -3.87 -12.61
N ALA A 392 -2.91 -4.50 -11.51
CA ALA A 392 -4.29 -4.92 -11.30
C ALA A 392 -5.25 -3.73 -11.33
N ASP A 393 -4.93 -2.67 -10.58
CA ASP A 393 -5.72 -1.43 -10.55
C ASP A 393 -5.80 -0.77 -11.95
N ALA A 394 -4.67 -0.71 -12.66
CA ALA A 394 -4.64 -0.17 -14.01
C ALA A 394 -5.55 -0.94 -14.99
N LEU A 395 -5.59 -2.27 -14.88
CA LEU A 395 -6.40 -3.13 -15.75
C LEU A 395 -7.89 -3.16 -15.34
N LEU A 396 -8.19 -3.16 -14.05
CA LEU A 396 -9.58 -3.15 -13.56
C LEU A 396 -10.27 -1.82 -13.86
N ASN A 397 -9.55 -0.71 -13.80
CA ASN A 397 -10.09 0.64 -13.92
C ASN A 397 -9.73 1.36 -15.23
N GLY A 398 -9.01 0.71 -16.15
CA GLY A 398 -8.60 1.32 -17.42
C GLY A 398 -7.68 2.53 -17.26
N LYS A 399 -6.78 2.53 -16.27
CA LYS A 399 -5.88 3.64 -15.96
C LYS A 399 -4.60 3.61 -16.80
N PHE A 400 -3.92 4.75 -16.91
CA PHE A 400 -2.57 4.90 -17.52
C PHE A 400 -2.44 4.35 -18.94
N GLY A 401 -3.53 4.37 -19.73
CA GLY A 401 -3.52 3.89 -21.10
C GLY A 401 -3.61 2.37 -21.25
N TYR A 402 -3.88 1.65 -20.16
CA TYR A 402 -4.32 0.26 -20.26
C TYR A 402 -5.80 0.21 -20.64
N ASP A 403 -6.12 -0.67 -21.58
CA ASP A 403 -7.51 -1.06 -21.80
C ASP A 403 -8.01 -1.86 -20.60
N MET A 404 -9.25 -1.66 -20.22
CA MET A 404 -9.86 -2.41 -19.14
C MET A 404 -9.91 -3.90 -19.50
N ASP A 405 -9.30 -4.73 -18.66
CA ASP A 405 -9.29 -6.19 -18.76
C ASP A 405 -9.52 -6.78 -17.37
N LEU A 406 -10.78 -7.06 -17.08
CA LEU A 406 -11.23 -7.53 -15.77
C LEU A 406 -10.59 -8.86 -15.37
N ARG A 407 -10.44 -9.77 -16.33
CA ARG A 407 -9.86 -11.08 -16.06
C ARG A 407 -8.38 -10.96 -15.69
N MET A 408 -7.60 -10.26 -16.51
CA MET A 408 -6.19 -10.05 -16.21
C MET A 408 -6.00 -9.20 -14.96
N GLY A 409 -6.84 -8.18 -14.75
CA GLY A 409 -6.82 -7.38 -13.54
C GLY A 409 -7.02 -8.22 -12.28
N ARG A 410 -7.97 -9.16 -12.31
CA ARG A 410 -8.19 -10.12 -11.22
C ARG A 410 -6.98 -11.03 -11.01
N GLU A 411 -6.40 -11.59 -12.08
CA GLU A 411 -5.22 -12.45 -12.00
C GLU A 411 -4.04 -11.71 -11.32
N TYR A 412 -3.80 -10.44 -11.64
CA TYR A 412 -2.75 -9.64 -11.00
C TYR A 412 -3.08 -9.24 -9.56
N ALA A 413 -4.34 -9.02 -9.22
CA ALA A 413 -4.76 -8.83 -7.83
C ALA A 413 -4.51 -10.08 -6.98
N ASP A 414 -4.78 -11.27 -7.50
CA ASP A 414 -4.48 -12.54 -6.84
C ASP A 414 -2.96 -12.75 -6.67
N ILE A 415 -2.15 -12.31 -7.65
CA ILE A 415 -0.68 -12.29 -7.52
C ILE A 415 -0.25 -11.32 -6.41
N ALA A 416 -0.84 -10.14 -6.34
CA ALA A 416 -0.55 -9.15 -5.29
C ALA A 416 -0.84 -9.71 -3.90
N LEU A 417 -2.02 -10.32 -3.71
CA LEU A 417 -2.39 -11.04 -2.47
C LEU A 417 -1.39 -12.15 -2.14
N THR A 418 -0.99 -12.93 -3.14
CA THR A 418 0.03 -13.97 -3.01
C THR A 418 1.36 -13.42 -2.50
N TYR A 419 1.74 -12.23 -2.96
CA TYR A 419 2.96 -11.55 -2.53
C TYR A 419 2.79 -10.78 -1.21
N GLY A 420 1.62 -10.90 -0.56
CA GLY A 420 1.33 -10.32 0.74
C GLY A 420 0.86 -8.86 0.69
N TYR A 421 0.52 -8.35 -0.49
CA TYR A 421 -0.06 -7.01 -0.62
C TYR A 421 -1.59 -7.09 -0.45
N THR A 422 -2.02 -7.06 0.80
CA THR A 422 -3.40 -7.37 1.21
C THR A 422 -4.43 -6.36 0.73
N ALA A 423 -4.04 -5.12 0.45
CA ALA A 423 -4.92 -4.10 -0.13
C ALA A 423 -5.56 -4.53 -1.47
N ALA A 424 -4.96 -5.51 -2.17
CA ALA A 424 -5.54 -6.06 -3.39
C ALA A 424 -6.89 -6.76 -3.17
N ALA A 425 -7.21 -7.20 -1.95
CA ALA A 425 -8.53 -7.74 -1.63
C ALA A 425 -9.61 -6.67 -1.79
N ASN A 426 -9.38 -5.46 -1.28
CA ASN A 426 -10.33 -4.36 -1.44
C ASN A 426 -10.52 -3.98 -2.91
N LEU A 427 -9.44 -3.92 -3.68
CA LEU A 427 -9.53 -3.61 -5.10
C LEU A 427 -10.44 -4.58 -5.87
N VAL A 428 -10.37 -5.88 -5.55
CA VAL A 428 -11.26 -6.89 -6.16
C VAL A 428 -12.69 -6.73 -5.66
N ILE A 429 -12.88 -6.44 -4.37
CA ILE A 429 -14.21 -6.23 -3.78
C ILE A 429 -14.88 -5.02 -4.44
N GLU A 430 -14.19 -3.89 -4.55
CA GLU A 430 -14.69 -2.67 -5.20
C GLU A 430 -15.03 -2.91 -6.68
N ALA A 431 -14.18 -3.65 -7.40
CA ALA A 431 -14.44 -4.01 -8.79
C ALA A 431 -15.67 -4.94 -8.92
N ALA A 432 -15.82 -5.92 -8.02
CA ALA A 432 -16.95 -6.83 -7.98
C ALA A 432 -18.27 -6.06 -7.76
N GLU A 433 -18.26 -5.14 -6.80
CA GLU A 433 -19.41 -4.30 -6.49
C GLU A 433 -19.79 -3.35 -7.65
N ALA A 434 -18.78 -2.82 -8.35
CA ALA A 434 -19.03 -1.92 -9.48
C ALA A 434 -19.59 -2.63 -10.71
N LEU A 435 -19.24 -3.91 -10.90
CA LEU A 435 -19.61 -4.68 -12.09
C LEU A 435 -20.90 -5.45 -11.94
N ASP A 436 -21.20 -5.92 -10.71
CA ASP A 436 -22.33 -6.83 -10.42
C ASP A 436 -22.37 -8.03 -11.41
N ASP A 437 -21.19 -8.59 -11.70
CA ASP A 437 -21.01 -9.65 -12.69
C ASP A 437 -20.52 -10.95 -12.03
N PRO A 438 -21.36 -11.98 -11.92
CA PRO A 438 -20.99 -13.26 -11.32
C PRO A 438 -19.94 -14.06 -12.14
N GLU A 439 -19.66 -13.66 -13.40
CA GLU A 439 -18.54 -14.24 -14.16
C GLU A 439 -17.18 -13.66 -13.73
N PHE A 440 -17.19 -12.45 -13.14
CA PHE A 440 -15.98 -11.85 -12.58
C PHE A 440 -15.60 -12.49 -11.24
N ILE A 441 -16.55 -12.66 -10.34
CA ILE A 441 -16.42 -13.34 -9.05
C ILE A 441 -17.79 -13.85 -8.60
N SER A 442 -17.86 -15.09 -8.13
CA SER A 442 -19.11 -15.61 -7.57
C SER A 442 -19.41 -15.02 -6.19
N ASP A 443 -20.69 -15.00 -5.80
CA ASP A 443 -21.13 -14.49 -4.50
C ASP A 443 -20.39 -15.18 -3.34
N ASP A 444 -20.23 -16.49 -3.40
CA ASP A 444 -19.54 -17.27 -2.37
C ASP A 444 -18.05 -16.89 -2.27
N GLU A 445 -17.39 -16.67 -3.40
CA GLU A 445 -15.99 -16.23 -3.43
C GLU A 445 -15.85 -14.78 -2.93
N LEU A 446 -16.80 -13.91 -3.28
CA LEU A 446 -16.80 -12.52 -2.81
C LEU A 446 -17.02 -12.45 -1.29
N LEU A 447 -17.98 -13.20 -0.75
CA LEU A 447 -18.20 -13.32 0.69
C LEU A 447 -16.92 -13.81 1.40
N LYS A 448 -16.29 -14.86 0.86
CA LYS A 448 -15.03 -15.36 1.40
C LYS A 448 -13.91 -14.31 1.33
N LEU A 449 -13.77 -13.62 0.21
CA LEU A 449 -12.75 -12.58 0.03
C LEU A 449 -12.94 -11.42 1.02
N ARG A 450 -14.17 -10.98 1.27
CA ARG A 450 -14.47 -9.96 2.28
C ARG A 450 -14.04 -10.41 3.68
N TYR A 451 -14.32 -11.66 4.02
CA TYR A 451 -13.92 -12.21 5.29
C TYR A 451 -12.40 -12.35 5.42
N ASP A 452 -11.73 -12.81 4.37
CA ASP A 452 -10.27 -12.88 4.32
C ASP A 452 -9.63 -11.49 4.35
N ALA A 453 -10.24 -10.49 3.70
CA ALA A 453 -9.80 -9.09 3.77
C ALA A 453 -9.82 -8.56 5.21
N LEU A 454 -10.89 -8.84 5.95
CA LEU A 454 -10.95 -8.49 7.38
C LEU A 454 -9.82 -9.15 8.19
N ARG A 455 -9.50 -10.41 7.90
CA ARG A 455 -8.37 -11.12 8.50
C ARG A 455 -7.01 -10.54 8.12
N TYR A 456 -6.90 -9.91 6.96
CA TYR A 456 -5.71 -9.18 6.54
C TYR A 456 -5.59 -7.81 7.21
N GLY A 457 -6.55 -7.42 8.05
CA GLY A 457 -6.57 -6.14 8.75
C GLY A 457 -7.29 -5.02 7.99
N ILE A 458 -8.06 -5.35 6.95
CA ILE A 458 -8.87 -4.38 6.21
C ILE A 458 -10.19 -4.19 6.98
N GLU A 459 -10.17 -3.27 7.93
CA GLU A 459 -11.29 -3.02 8.85
C GLU A 459 -12.55 -2.52 8.15
N GLU A 460 -12.44 -1.98 6.94
CA GLU A 460 -13.58 -1.51 6.13
C GLU A 460 -14.61 -2.62 5.88
N GLN A 461 -14.18 -3.88 5.91
CA GLN A 461 -15.07 -5.03 5.74
C GLN A 461 -15.79 -5.46 7.04
N LEU A 462 -15.41 -4.90 8.19
CA LEU A 462 -15.95 -5.31 9.49
C LEU A 462 -17.47 -5.09 9.57
N ASP A 463 -17.95 -3.92 9.18
CA ASP A 463 -19.37 -3.60 9.19
C ASP A 463 -20.18 -4.55 8.28
N TYR A 464 -19.65 -4.83 7.09
CA TYR A 464 -20.30 -5.76 6.16
C TYR A 464 -20.38 -7.17 6.74
N VAL A 465 -19.29 -7.69 7.31
CA VAL A 465 -19.23 -9.03 7.90
C VAL A 465 -20.18 -9.14 9.10
N ILE A 466 -20.25 -8.13 9.96
CA ILE A 466 -21.13 -8.14 11.12
C ILE A 466 -22.62 -8.05 10.72
N ARG A 467 -22.95 -7.26 9.71
CA ARG A 467 -24.33 -7.19 9.19
C ARG A 467 -24.80 -8.51 8.57
N ASN A 468 -23.89 -9.22 7.91
CA ASN A 468 -24.17 -10.51 7.26
C ASN A 468 -23.70 -11.71 8.12
N LYS A 469 -23.60 -11.54 9.43
CA LYS A 469 -23.02 -12.54 10.34
C LYS A 469 -23.66 -13.93 10.23
N ASP A 470 -24.96 -14.00 10.00
CA ASP A 470 -25.67 -15.27 9.95
C ASP A 470 -25.20 -16.12 8.76
N THR A 471 -24.99 -15.51 7.60
CA THR A 471 -24.38 -16.15 6.43
C THR A 471 -22.96 -16.66 6.74
N TYR A 472 -22.14 -15.84 7.40
CA TYR A 472 -20.78 -16.24 7.77
C TYR A 472 -20.76 -17.32 8.86
N ILE A 473 -21.75 -17.37 9.75
CA ILE A 473 -21.93 -18.46 10.73
C ILE A 473 -22.25 -19.76 9.99
N GLU A 474 -23.14 -19.73 8.99
CA GLU A 474 -23.43 -20.88 8.13
C GLU A 474 -22.21 -21.36 7.34
N MET A 475 -21.34 -20.45 6.91
CA MET A 475 -20.05 -20.76 6.28
C MET A 475 -19.01 -21.34 7.26
N GLY A 476 -19.30 -21.41 8.56
CA GLY A 476 -18.43 -22.00 9.58
C GLY A 476 -17.52 -21.02 10.32
N TYR A 477 -17.72 -19.70 10.17
CA TYR A 477 -16.91 -18.66 10.83
C TYR A 477 -17.50 -18.16 12.16
N GLY A 478 -18.54 -18.81 12.68
CA GLY A 478 -19.29 -18.34 13.86
C GLY A 478 -18.44 -18.08 15.09
N ASP A 479 -17.53 -18.99 15.41
CA ASP A 479 -16.63 -18.86 16.56
C ASP A 479 -15.76 -17.59 16.49
N GLU A 480 -15.25 -17.29 15.32
CA GLU A 480 -14.37 -16.14 15.09
C GLU A 480 -15.17 -14.83 15.10
N ILE A 481 -16.38 -14.85 14.53
CA ILE A 481 -17.30 -13.71 14.60
C ILE A 481 -17.64 -13.36 16.03
N GLU A 482 -18.01 -14.33 16.84
CA GLU A 482 -18.44 -14.08 18.23
C GLU A 482 -17.29 -13.65 19.14
N LYS A 483 -16.13 -14.27 18.98
CA LYS A 483 -14.99 -14.07 19.90
C LYS A 483 -14.12 -12.87 19.52
N VAL A 484 -14.16 -12.43 18.28
CA VAL A 484 -13.20 -11.48 17.73
C VAL A 484 -13.85 -10.29 17.07
N TRP A 485 -14.58 -10.54 15.97
CA TRP A 485 -15.08 -9.45 15.15
C TRP A 485 -16.20 -8.68 15.82
N MET A 486 -17.09 -9.36 16.53
CA MET A 486 -18.14 -8.71 17.30
C MET A 486 -17.59 -7.85 18.46
N PRO A 487 -16.63 -8.31 19.27
CA PRO A 487 -15.99 -7.45 20.27
C PRO A 487 -15.25 -6.25 19.66
N LEU A 488 -14.52 -6.44 18.56
CA LEU A 488 -13.83 -5.36 17.84
C LEU A 488 -14.84 -4.34 17.30
N TRP A 489 -15.88 -4.83 16.65
CA TRP A 489 -16.95 -3.99 16.14
C TRP A 489 -17.62 -3.16 17.24
N LYS A 490 -17.97 -3.78 18.38
CA LYS A 490 -18.51 -3.07 19.54
C LYS A 490 -17.55 -2.05 20.14
N LYS A 491 -16.25 -2.32 20.11
CA LYS A 491 -15.22 -1.37 20.54
C LYS A 491 -15.17 -0.15 19.63
N ASN A 492 -15.28 -0.37 18.31
CA ASN A 492 -15.26 0.69 17.30
C ASN A 492 -16.60 1.46 17.24
N HIS A 493 -17.69 0.85 17.76
CA HIS A 493 -19.04 1.42 17.81
C HIS A 493 -19.57 1.37 19.26
N PRO A 494 -19.00 2.16 20.19
CA PRO A 494 -19.38 2.10 21.60
C PRO A 494 -20.85 2.48 21.86
N GLU A 495 -21.47 3.21 20.93
CA GLU A 495 -22.88 3.58 20.90
C GLU A 495 -23.78 2.48 20.32
N ALA A 496 -23.25 1.55 19.55
CA ALA A 496 -24.01 0.49 18.89
C ALA A 496 -24.34 -0.62 19.88
N LYS A 497 -25.46 -0.47 20.58
CA LYS A 497 -25.87 -1.37 21.67
C LYS A 497 -26.89 -2.39 21.25
N THR A 498 -27.72 -2.10 20.25
CA THR A 498 -28.94 -2.88 19.99
C THR A 498 -29.14 -3.08 18.49
N GLN A 499 -28.94 -4.31 18.00
CA GLN A 499 -29.32 -4.68 16.64
C GLN A 499 -30.85 -4.76 16.54
N ILE A 500 -31.41 -4.17 15.51
CA ILE A 500 -32.84 -4.17 15.21
C ILE A 500 -33.10 -4.83 13.85
N SER A 501 -34.34 -5.20 13.57
CA SER A 501 -34.77 -5.55 12.22
C SER A 501 -34.44 -4.39 11.26
N PRO A 502 -34.10 -4.69 9.98
CA PRO A 502 -33.87 -3.65 8.98
C PRO A 502 -35.01 -2.62 8.99
N SER A 503 -34.69 -1.35 9.21
CA SER A 503 -35.70 -0.32 9.44
C SER A 503 -35.34 0.98 8.71
N VAL A 504 -36.37 1.78 8.41
CA VAL A 504 -36.25 3.13 7.87
C VAL A 504 -37.00 4.11 8.77
N ILE A 505 -36.68 5.41 8.66
CA ILE A 505 -37.40 6.46 9.35
C ILE A 505 -38.39 7.10 8.37
N ILE A 506 -39.66 7.19 8.75
CA ILE A 506 -40.68 7.90 7.96
C ILE A 506 -41.07 9.15 8.73
N ILE A 507 -40.99 10.31 8.09
CA ILE A 507 -41.39 11.59 8.66
C ILE A 507 -42.64 12.08 7.94
N GLN A 508 -43.73 12.18 8.68
CA GLN A 508 -45.01 12.66 8.18
C GLN A 508 -45.04 14.19 8.05
N PRO A 509 -45.92 14.77 7.21
CA PRO A 509 -46.12 16.22 7.14
C PRO A 509 -46.46 16.87 8.49
N SER A 510 -47.07 16.10 9.40
CA SER A 510 -47.36 16.53 10.78
C SER A 510 -46.12 16.75 11.65
N GLY A 511 -44.92 16.39 11.17
CA GLY A 511 -43.68 16.38 11.92
C GLY A 511 -43.47 15.15 12.81
N VAL A 512 -44.36 14.15 12.71
CA VAL A 512 -44.22 12.89 13.42
C VAL A 512 -43.26 11.97 12.66
N ALA A 513 -42.24 11.47 13.34
CA ALA A 513 -41.33 10.46 12.84
C ALA A 513 -41.69 9.08 13.43
N SER A 514 -41.72 8.07 12.59
CA SER A 514 -41.89 6.67 12.97
C SER A 514 -40.76 5.82 12.39
N VAL A 515 -40.36 4.82 13.15
CA VAL A 515 -39.39 3.80 12.69
C VAL A 515 -40.20 2.63 12.16
N VAL A 516 -40.00 2.32 10.88
CA VAL A 516 -40.76 1.28 10.19
C VAL A 516 -39.82 0.16 9.79
N GLU A 517 -40.14 -1.07 10.17
CA GLU A 517 -39.40 -2.25 9.75
C GLU A 517 -39.58 -2.47 8.26
N ALA A 518 -38.51 -2.32 7.51
CA ALA A 518 -38.46 -2.49 6.08
C ALA A 518 -37.01 -2.73 5.63
N ASP A 519 -36.76 -3.80 4.90
CA ASP A 519 -35.48 -4.05 4.24
C ASP A 519 -35.48 -3.44 2.85
N VAL A 520 -35.14 -2.16 2.79
CA VAL A 520 -35.23 -1.40 1.52
C VAL A 520 -34.16 -1.81 0.50
N PHE A 521 -33.09 -2.48 0.91
CA PHE A 521 -32.10 -3.02 -0.01
C PHE A 521 -32.69 -4.12 -0.92
N CYS A 522 -33.60 -4.92 -0.36
CA CYS A 522 -34.30 -5.98 -1.08
C CYS A 522 -35.56 -5.49 -1.82
N MET A 523 -35.93 -4.20 -1.68
CA MET A 523 -37.13 -3.62 -2.25
C MET A 523 -36.85 -2.88 -3.57
N SER A 524 -37.74 -3.05 -4.55
CA SER A 524 -37.78 -2.13 -5.68
C SER A 524 -38.23 -0.73 -5.25
N TYR A 525 -37.86 0.30 -5.99
CA TYR A 525 -38.34 1.69 -5.78
C TYR A 525 -39.88 1.79 -5.71
N ARG A 526 -40.58 0.92 -6.40
CA ARG A 526 -42.05 0.84 -6.38
C ARG A 526 -42.56 0.29 -5.05
N GLU A 527 -41.93 -0.73 -4.52
CA GLU A 527 -42.29 -1.29 -3.20
C GLU A 527 -41.95 -0.30 -2.07
N MET A 528 -40.79 0.32 -2.14
CA MET A 528 -40.39 1.35 -1.21
C MET A 528 -41.33 2.57 -1.23
N SER A 529 -41.87 2.94 -2.39
CA SER A 529 -42.83 4.05 -2.50
C SER A 529 -44.14 3.77 -1.77
N GLN A 530 -44.53 2.50 -1.62
CA GLN A 530 -45.74 2.11 -0.87
C GLN A 530 -45.65 2.42 0.61
N LEU A 531 -44.42 2.53 1.19
CA LEU A 531 -44.23 2.87 2.60
C LEU A 531 -44.79 4.26 2.94
N ILE A 532 -44.90 5.15 1.97
CA ILE A 532 -45.41 6.50 2.13
C ILE A 532 -46.61 6.80 1.21
N ASP A 533 -47.29 5.77 0.68
CA ASP A 533 -48.42 5.85 -0.23
C ASP A 533 -48.13 6.72 -1.48
N ALA A 534 -46.92 6.60 -2.03
CA ALA A 534 -46.46 7.31 -3.21
C ALA A 534 -46.57 6.43 -4.46
N GLU A 535 -46.74 7.05 -5.64
CA GLU A 535 -46.69 6.34 -6.92
C GLU A 535 -45.28 6.17 -7.46
N GLY A 536 -44.34 6.96 -6.96
CA GLY A 536 -42.91 6.89 -7.25
C GLY A 536 -42.13 7.82 -6.34
N LEU A 537 -40.85 7.50 -6.17
CA LEU A 537 -39.94 8.25 -5.30
C LEU A 537 -38.96 9.08 -6.14
N ASP A 538 -38.62 10.24 -5.63
CA ASP A 538 -37.42 10.98 -6.02
C ASP A 538 -36.44 10.98 -4.87
N ALA A 539 -35.20 10.57 -5.15
CA ALA A 539 -34.10 10.76 -4.22
C ALA A 539 -33.76 12.25 -4.13
N VAL A 540 -33.72 12.76 -2.94
CA VAL A 540 -33.43 14.17 -2.68
C VAL A 540 -31.96 14.29 -2.33
N HIS A 541 -31.16 14.74 -3.31
CA HIS A 541 -29.74 15.00 -3.11
C HIS A 541 -29.52 16.36 -2.43
N PHE A 542 -28.65 16.40 -1.45
CA PHE A 542 -28.55 17.49 -0.49
C PHE A 542 -27.52 18.55 -0.86
N SER A 543 -27.93 19.81 -0.77
CA SER A 543 -27.02 20.97 -0.78
C SER A 543 -27.09 21.79 0.51
N GLY A 544 -27.77 21.30 1.54
CA GLY A 544 -28.11 22.04 2.75
C GLY A 544 -27.72 21.36 4.08
N PRO A 545 -28.50 21.56 5.14
CA PRO A 545 -28.21 21.05 6.50
C PRO A 545 -28.02 19.53 6.59
N LEU A 546 -28.58 18.75 5.67
CA LEU A 546 -28.39 17.30 5.68
C LEU A 546 -26.95 16.88 5.37
N ASN A 547 -26.18 17.69 4.66
CA ASN A 547 -24.74 17.45 4.53
C ASN A 547 -24.04 17.44 5.92
N ARG A 548 -24.53 18.24 6.87
CA ARG A 548 -24.02 18.24 8.25
C ARG A 548 -24.43 16.96 8.99
N ILE A 549 -25.66 16.48 8.78
CA ILE A 549 -26.09 15.19 9.32
C ILE A 549 -25.24 14.08 8.73
N THR A 550 -25.01 14.10 7.41
CA THR A 550 -24.16 13.13 6.73
C THR A 550 -22.72 13.13 7.27
N GLU A 551 -22.18 14.31 7.60
CA GLU A 551 -20.86 14.43 8.22
C GLU A 551 -20.85 13.98 9.69
N ALA A 552 -21.85 14.34 10.47
CA ALA A 552 -21.96 14.00 11.89
C ALA A 552 -22.34 12.51 12.13
N CYS A 553 -23.16 11.96 11.22
CA CYS A 553 -23.66 10.58 11.28
C CYS A 553 -22.98 9.69 10.24
N ARG A 554 -21.72 9.96 9.86
CA ARG A 554 -20.97 9.17 8.89
C ARG A 554 -20.81 7.74 9.38
N PHE A 555 -21.80 6.92 9.04
CA PHE A 555 -21.66 5.47 9.10
C PHE A 555 -20.64 5.07 8.04
N ARG A 556 -19.65 4.26 8.37
CA ARG A 556 -18.57 3.88 7.46
C ARG A 556 -19.14 3.37 6.12
N GLY A 557 -18.91 4.13 5.04
CA GLY A 557 -19.35 3.80 3.69
C GLY A 557 -20.78 4.17 3.32
N TYR A 558 -21.58 4.75 4.22
CA TYR A 558 -22.95 5.18 3.95
C TYR A 558 -23.13 6.68 4.20
N GLN A 559 -23.98 7.28 3.41
CA GLN A 559 -24.53 8.61 3.65
C GLN A 559 -26.04 8.50 3.92
N ILE A 560 -26.62 9.53 4.54
CA ILE A 560 -28.07 9.56 4.75
C ILE A 560 -28.73 10.09 3.51
N ALA A 561 -29.76 9.41 3.05
CA ALA A 561 -30.59 9.80 1.92
C ALA A 561 -32.04 10.06 2.35
N MET A 562 -32.70 10.97 1.65
CA MET A 562 -34.12 11.25 1.84
C MET A 562 -34.85 10.99 0.52
N TYR A 563 -35.99 10.32 0.61
CA TYR A 563 -36.84 10.02 -0.53
C TYR A 563 -38.22 10.62 -0.32
N ALA A 564 -38.75 11.31 -1.32
CA ALA A 564 -40.03 11.99 -1.29
C ALA A 564 -40.94 11.53 -2.44
N ASP A 565 -42.28 11.73 -2.30
CA ASP A 565 -43.20 11.46 -3.39
C ASP A 565 -42.91 12.38 -4.58
N ARG A 566 -42.56 11.79 -5.73
CA ARG A 566 -42.33 12.48 -7.00
C ARG A 566 -43.49 13.36 -7.42
N ASN A 567 -44.71 12.96 -7.10
CA ASN A 567 -45.96 13.61 -7.50
C ASN A 567 -46.60 14.40 -6.35
N GLY A 568 -45.90 14.64 -5.26
CA GLY A 568 -46.46 15.29 -4.06
C GLY A 568 -47.12 16.64 -4.33
N TYR A 569 -46.57 17.44 -5.23
CA TYR A 569 -47.14 18.68 -5.72
C TYR A 569 -48.39 18.46 -6.58
N ALA A 570 -48.34 17.52 -7.49
CA ALA A 570 -49.48 17.23 -8.41
C ALA A 570 -50.68 16.64 -7.65
N LYS A 571 -50.43 15.95 -6.57
CA LYS A 571 -51.44 15.37 -5.67
C LYS A 571 -51.96 16.34 -4.61
N ASP A 572 -51.40 17.57 -4.55
CA ASP A 572 -51.71 18.57 -3.52
C ASP A 572 -51.59 18.02 -2.08
N LEU A 573 -50.51 17.23 -1.82
CA LEU A 573 -50.23 16.69 -0.50
C LEU A 573 -49.85 17.82 0.48
N ALA A 574 -50.02 17.57 1.77
CA ALA A 574 -49.66 18.50 2.81
C ALA A 574 -48.13 18.81 2.83
N ASP A 575 -47.78 20.03 3.12
CA ASP A 575 -46.37 20.47 3.22
C ASP A 575 -45.65 19.75 4.33
N ASN A 576 -44.47 19.21 4.03
CA ASN A 576 -43.58 18.61 5.02
C ASN A 576 -42.48 19.61 5.40
N ALA A 577 -42.74 20.37 6.47
CA ALA A 577 -41.82 21.41 6.92
C ALA A 577 -40.42 20.87 7.26
N ILE A 578 -40.35 19.68 7.86
CA ILE A 578 -39.08 19.02 8.21
C ILE A 578 -38.34 18.61 6.94
N GLY A 579 -39.01 17.88 6.01
CA GLY A 579 -38.42 17.51 4.73
C GLY A 579 -37.90 18.72 3.95
N THR A 580 -38.66 19.81 3.92
CA THR A 580 -38.29 21.09 3.28
C THR A 580 -37.04 21.72 3.93
N MET A 581 -36.98 21.75 5.25
CA MET A 581 -35.80 22.26 5.98
C MET A 581 -34.56 21.39 5.74
N LEU A 582 -34.72 20.09 5.72
CA LEU A 582 -33.63 19.16 5.45
C LEU A 582 -33.10 19.29 4.02
N TYR A 583 -34.00 19.49 3.05
CA TYR A 583 -33.60 19.67 1.65
C TYR A 583 -32.79 20.95 1.45
N GLY A 584 -33.22 22.07 2.02
CA GLY A 584 -32.45 23.32 2.06
C GLY A 584 -32.25 24.04 0.71
N ALA A 585 -32.74 23.51 -0.41
CA ALA A 585 -32.54 24.05 -1.76
C ALA A 585 -33.68 25.01 -2.21
N GLY A 586 -34.55 25.43 -1.29
CA GLY A 586 -35.61 26.40 -1.57
C GLY A 586 -36.85 25.85 -2.27
N ALA A 587 -36.94 24.55 -2.48
CA ALA A 587 -38.15 23.87 -2.95
C ALA A 587 -38.87 23.24 -1.75
N GLU A 588 -40.21 23.31 -1.78
CA GLU A 588 -41.06 22.70 -0.74
C GLU A 588 -41.16 21.19 -0.96
N ILE A 589 -41.02 20.40 0.08
CA ILE A 589 -41.30 18.97 0.07
C ILE A 589 -42.75 18.75 0.55
N ARG A 590 -43.51 17.95 -0.19
CA ARG A 590 -44.88 17.62 0.12
C ARG A 590 -45.10 16.12 0.31
N GLY A 591 -45.91 15.76 1.27
CA GLY A 591 -46.15 14.38 1.67
C GLY A 591 -45.14 13.85 2.68
N ALA A 592 -45.24 12.58 3.00
CA ALA A 592 -44.29 11.93 3.87
C ALA A 592 -42.92 11.75 3.17
N VAL A 593 -41.85 11.66 3.95
CA VAL A 593 -40.51 11.35 3.45
C VAL A 593 -39.93 10.12 4.15
N ILE A 594 -39.10 9.37 3.43
CA ILE A 594 -38.34 8.24 3.95
C ILE A 594 -36.90 8.71 4.14
N ILE A 595 -36.35 8.45 5.32
CA ILE A 595 -34.91 8.60 5.60
C ILE A 595 -34.30 7.20 5.68
N ALA A 596 -33.28 6.96 4.88
CA ALA A 596 -32.57 5.70 4.77
C ALA A 596 -31.07 5.94 4.62
N LEU A 597 -30.28 4.90 4.52
CA LEU A 597 -28.87 4.96 4.19
C LEU A 597 -28.68 4.80 2.68
N GLU A 598 -27.62 5.37 2.14
CA GLU A 598 -27.25 5.25 0.73
C GLU A 598 -25.73 5.01 0.67
N ASP A 599 -25.30 4.07 -0.14
CA ASP A 599 -23.89 3.79 -0.35
C ASP A 599 -23.29 4.66 -1.48
N ASN A 600 -21.99 4.46 -1.76
CA ASN A 600 -21.29 5.22 -2.81
C ASN A 600 -21.77 4.93 -4.24
N LYS A 601 -22.61 3.90 -4.42
CA LYS A 601 -23.23 3.55 -5.71
C LYS A 601 -24.66 4.08 -5.84
N TYR A 602 -25.13 4.78 -4.82
CA TYR A 602 -26.50 5.25 -4.66
C TYR A 602 -27.51 4.12 -4.41
N ASP A 603 -27.04 2.95 -3.91
CA ASP A 603 -27.94 1.90 -3.46
C ASP A 603 -28.51 2.23 -2.08
N THR A 604 -29.82 2.02 -1.91
CA THR A 604 -30.53 2.35 -0.68
C THR A 604 -30.44 1.22 0.32
N HIS A 605 -30.13 1.53 1.57
CA HIS A 605 -29.98 0.56 2.67
C HIS A 605 -30.83 0.96 3.88
N SER A 606 -31.25 -0.02 4.64
CA SER A 606 -31.96 0.16 5.93
C SER A 606 -30.99 0.40 7.08
N PHE A 607 -31.50 0.99 8.17
CA PHE A 607 -30.80 1.00 9.44
C PHE A 607 -30.90 -0.37 10.12
N HIS A 608 -29.82 -0.85 10.67
CA HIS A 608 -29.73 -2.14 11.36
C HIS A 608 -29.47 -2.00 12.87
N PHE A 609 -29.30 -0.76 13.35
CA PHE A 609 -28.97 -0.47 14.74
C PHE A 609 -29.84 0.65 15.28
N GLN A 610 -30.33 0.46 16.50
CA GLN A 610 -31.21 1.41 17.19
C GLN A 610 -30.50 2.76 17.39
N GLU A 611 -29.24 2.72 17.76
CA GLU A 611 -28.43 3.90 18.06
C GLU A 611 -28.19 4.76 16.81
N ASP A 612 -28.09 4.15 15.64
CA ASP A 612 -27.97 4.87 14.38
C ASP A 612 -29.22 5.69 14.10
N ILE A 613 -30.39 5.08 14.31
CA ILE A 613 -31.69 5.76 14.18
C ILE A 613 -31.80 6.90 15.19
N GLU A 614 -31.45 6.66 16.44
CA GLU A 614 -31.51 7.67 17.52
C GLU A 614 -30.59 8.87 17.21
N SER A 615 -29.38 8.60 16.73
CA SER A 615 -28.42 9.62 16.29
C SER A 615 -28.99 10.50 15.16
N VAL A 616 -29.56 9.88 14.14
CA VAL A 616 -30.18 10.60 13.01
C VAL A 616 -31.37 11.43 13.47
N LEU A 617 -32.23 10.87 14.28
CA LEU A 617 -33.40 11.59 14.81
C LEU A 617 -33.00 12.76 15.71
N LEU A 618 -31.98 12.61 16.55
CA LEU A 618 -31.43 13.68 17.38
C LEU A 618 -30.90 14.84 16.52
N GLU A 619 -30.15 14.54 15.49
CA GLU A 619 -29.58 15.54 14.60
C GLU A 619 -30.66 16.25 13.79
N ILE A 620 -31.65 15.51 13.24
CA ILE A 620 -32.82 16.10 12.60
C ILE A 620 -33.56 17.04 13.57
N SER A 621 -33.79 16.59 14.81
CA SER A 621 -34.45 17.42 15.84
C SER A 621 -33.66 18.70 16.13
N THR A 622 -32.33 18.62 16.19
CA THR A 622 -31.44 19.77 16.41
C THR A 622 -31.52 20.77 15.26
N ILE A 623 -31.49 20.30 14.01
CA ILE A 623 -31.55 21.15 12.82
C ILE A 623 -32.92 21.82 12.68
N THR A 624 -33.98 21.09 13.01
CA THR A 624 -35.37 21.55 12.84
C THR A 624 -35.93 22.28 14.07
N GLY A 625 -35.10 22.54 15.10
CA GLY A 625 -35.49 23.28 16.28
C GLY A 625 -36.59 22.57 17.08
N ASN A 626 -36.50 21.23 17.23
CA ASN A 626 -37.45 20.37 17.93
C ASN A 626 -38.87 20.32 17.32
N LEU A 627 -39.01 20.54 16.00
CA LEU A 627 -40.26 20.31 15.29
C LEU A 627 -40.59 18.82 15.13
N LEU A 628 -39.56 17.97 15.20
CA LEU A 628 -39.71 16.50 15.11
C LEU A 628 -40.36 15.98 16.38
N ARG A 629 -41.32 15.07 16.21
CA ARG A 629 -41.97 14.31 17.29
C ARG A 629 -41.82 12.84 17.00
N MET A 630 -41.54 12.07 18.03
CA MET A 630 -41.55 10.60 17.92
C MET A 630 -42.97 10.07 18.15
N ASP A 631 -43.33 9.03 17.35
CA ASP A 631 -44.59 8.34 17.49
C ASP A 631 -44.62 7.45 18.75
#